data_230a7db09cbcefed68afd9d17392cde7
#
_entry.id   230a7db09cbcefed68afd9d17392cde7
#
_cell.length_a   1.000
_cell.length_b   1.000
_cell.length_c   1.000
_cell.angle_alpha   90.00
_cell.angle_beta   90.00
_cell.angle_gamma   90.00
#
_symmetry.space_group_name_H-M   'P 1'
#
loop_
_entity.id
_entity.type
_entity.pdbx_description
1 polymer ?
#
loop_
_entity_poly.entity_id
_entity_poly.type
_entity_poly.pdbx_seq_one_letter_code
_entity_poly.pdbx_strand_id
1 'polypeptide(L)'
;MHQASTSPTQEMRIIRNLGHLGHYLYITRGSRGGQLFILTALYHDGDMTQKDLLAKTKNTSASLSEMVSKLEAKGLVERARVDKDRRQTLLSLTKEGRKQAKEAQEAIESFEARALSILSDEEKVTFCAYLDRLVEHWDTINRDEKGETACQKK
;
A
#
# COMPACT_ATOMS: atom_id res chain seq x y z
N MET A 1 -38.72 -7.48 28.28
CA MET A 1 -38.22 -7.00 26.96
C MET A 1 -37.06 -7.88 26.57
N HIS A 2 -37.31 -8.84 25.68
CA HIS A 2 -36.26 -9.77 25.18
C HIS A 2 -35.46 -9.02 24.12
N GLN A 3 -34.21 -8.70 24.40
CA GLN A 3 -33.26 -8.34 23.36
C GLN A 3 -32.98 -9.61 22.56
N ALA A 4 -33.52 -9.69 21.36
CA ALA A 4 -33.14 -10.70 20.40
C ALA A 4 -31.66 -10.51 20.10
N SER A 5 -30.81 -11.38 20.60
CA SER A 5 -29.41 -11.49 20.25
C SER A 5 -29.33 -11.92 18.79
N THR A 6 -29.37 -10.93 17.88
CA THR A 6 -29.22 -11.20 16.43
C THR A 6 -27.75 -11.58 16.22
N SER A 7 -27.51 -12.85 15.93
CA SER A 7 -26.17 -13.31 15.53
C SER A 7 -25.68 -12.47 14.35
N PRO A 8 -24.42 -12.03 14.34
CA PRO A 8 -23.90 -11.17 13.27
C PRO A 8 -23.98 -11.89 11.92
N THR A 9 -24.47 -11.18 10.89
CA THR A 9 -24.53 -11.72 9.54
C THR A 9 -23.12 -12.05 9.00
N GLN A 10 -23.05 -12.83 7.92
CA GLN A 10 -21.77 -13.17 7.30
C GLN A 10 -21.06 -11.90 6.78
N GLU A 11 -21.81 -10.96 6.21
CA GLU A 11 -21.31 -9.67 5.73
C GLU A 11 -20.68 -8.86 6.86
N MET A 12 -21.37 -8.74 8.00
CA MET A 12 -20.84 -8.07 9.18
C MET A 12 -19.54 -8.72 9.68
N ARG A 13 -19.47 -10.06 9.65
CA ARG A 13 -18.26 -10.79 10.07
C ARG A 13 -17.10 -10.53 9.10
N ILE A 14 -17.36 -10.55 7.79
CA ILE A 14 -16.35 -10.28 6.75
C ILE A 14 -15.80 -8.86 6.93
N ILE A 15 -16.66 -7.84 6.96
CA ILE A 15 -16.24 -6.44 7.10
C ILE A 15 -15.45 -6.22 8.40
N ARG A 16 -15.92 -6.78 9.51
CA ARG A 16 -15.21 -6.69 10.80
C ARG A 16 -13.82 -7.33 10.74
N ASN A 17 -13.71 -8.50 10.14
CA ASN A 17 -12.43 -9.22 10.04
C ASN A 17 -11.46 -8.50 9.11
N LEU A 18 -11.93 -7.98 7.95
CA LEU A 18 -11.12 -7.13 7.07
C LEU A 18 -10.63 -5.86 7.80
N GLY A 19 -11.51 -5.22 8.58
CA GLY A 19 -11.14 -4.08 9.41
C GLY A 19 -10.08 -4.43 10.46
N HIS A 20 -10.21 -5.56 11.14
CA HIS A 20 -9.22 -6.06 12.11
C HIS A 20 -7.87 -6.33 11.45
N LEU A 21 -7.85 -7.06 10.33
CA LEU A 21 -6.62 -7.36 9.60
C LEU A 21 -5.97 -6.07 9.07
N GLY A 22 -6.76 -5.16 8.50
CA GLY A 22 -6.28 -3.87 8.03
C GLY A 22 -5.68 -3.02 9.15
N HIS A 23 -6.34 -2.96 10.31
CA HIS A 23 -5.81 -2.26 11.49
C HIS A 23 -4.51 -2.90 11.99
N TYR A 24 -4.44 -4.23 12.07
CA TYR A 24 -3.22 -4.96 12.45
C TYR A 24 -2.06 -4.63 11.50
N LEU A 25 -2.29 -4.67 10.19
CA LEU A 25 -1.28 -4.28 9.20
C LEU A 25 -0.86 -2.82 9.35
N TYR A 26 -1.81 -1.92 9.64
CA TYR A 26 -1.53 -0.51 9.85
C TYR A 26 -0.64 -0.28 11.08
N ILE A 27 -0.95 -0.87 12.24
CA ILE A 27 -0.16 -0.68 13.47
C ILE A 27 1.21 -1.36 13.40
N THR A 28 1.30 -2.53 12.75
CA THR A 28 2.58 -3.27 12.66
C THR A 28 3.54 -2.65 11.64
N ARG A 29 3.03 -2.14 10.52
CA ARG A 29 3.83 -1.44 9.51
C ARG A 29 4.02 0.05 9.83
N GLY A 30 3.11 0.66 10.63
CA GLY A 30 3.13 2.03 11.11
C GLY A 30 3.25 3.08 10.00
N SER A 31 3.60 4.31 10.37
CA SER A 31 3.92 5.40 9.43
C SER A 31 5.14 5.11 8.52
N ARG A 32 5.90 4.07 8.84
CA ARG A 32 7.01 3.58 8.01
C ARG A 32 6.54 2.80 6.78
N GLY A 33 5.28 2.34 6.73
CA GLY A 33 4.77 1.54 5.61
C GLY A 33 4.94 2.24 4.26
N GLY A 34 4.69 3.54 4.17
CA GLY A 34 4.92 4.31 2.95
C GLY A 34 6.40 4.45 2.57
N GLN A 35 7.29 4.64 3.56
CA GLN A 35 8.74 4.69 3.32
C GLN A 35 9.27 3.31 2.88
N LEU A 36 8.83 2.24 3.52
CA LEU A 36 9.19 0.86 3.13
C LEU A 36 8.70 0.55 1.72
N PHE A 37 7.48 0.96 1.37
CA PHE A 37 6.97 0.80 0.00
C PHE A 37 7.88 1.48 -1.03
N ILE A 38 8.33 2.72 -0.78
CA ILE A 38 9.25 3.43 -1.68
C ILE A 38 10.57 2.67 -1.83
N LEU A 39 11.17 2.23 -0.72
CA LEU A 39 12.43 1.49 -0.73
C LEU A 39 12.30 0.16 -1.48
N THR A 40 11.25 -0.61 -1.23
CA THR A 40 11.03 -1.90 -1.89
C THR A 40 10.66 -1.74 -3.36
N ALA A 41 9.88 -0.73 -3.74
CA ALA A 41 9.59 -0.44 -5.14
C ALA A 41 10.86 -0.10 -5.93
N LEU A 42 11.71 0.79 -5.39
CA LEU A 42 13.01 1.11 -6.01
C LEU A 42 13.97 -0.09 -6.02
N TYR A 43 13.85 -1.00 -5.07
CA TYR A 43 14.68 -2.20 -5.01
C TYR A 43 14.32 -3.21 -6.10
N HIS A 44 13.01 -3.41 -6.35
CA HIS A 44 12.52 -4.37 -7.34
C HIS A 44 12.52 -3.84 -8.77
N ASP A 45 12.03 -2.62 -8.95
CA ASP A 45 11.78 -2.05 -10.27
C ASP A 45 12.93 -1.16 -10.75
N GLY A 46 13.93 -0.91 -9.89
CA GLY A 46 15.05 -0.03 -10.19
C GLY A 46 14.72 1.45 -10.04
N ASP A 47 15.60 2.27 -10.59
CA ASP A 47 15.47 3.72 -10.55
C ASP A 47 14.24 4.18 -11.34
N MET A 48 13.44 5.08 -10.77
CA MET A 48 12.22 5.57 -11.40
C MET A 48 11.95 7.03 -11.07
N THR A 49 11.08 7.67 -11.87
CA THR A 49 10.65 9.03 -11.58
C THR A 49 9.65 9.05 -10.42
N GLN A 50 9.56 10.21 -9.73
CA GLN A 50 8.54 10.39 -8.69
C GLN A 50 7.12 10.24 -9.25
N LYS A 51 6.90 10.56 -10.53
CA LYS A 51 5.63 10.37 -11.23
C LYS A 51 5.29 8.88 -11.38
N ASP A 52 6.26 8.07 -11.79
CA ASP A 52 6.07 6.62 -11.95
C ASP A 52 5.83 5.95 -10.59
N LEU A 53 6.57 6.39 -9.56
CA LEU A 53 6.37 5.92 -8.20
C LEU A 53 4.98 6.30 -7.67
N LEU A 54 4.48 7.52 -7.99
CA LEU A 54 3.13 7.95 -7.62
C LEU A 54 2.04 7.08 -8.26
N ALA A 55 2.23 6.68 -9.52
CA ALA A 55 1.29 5.81 -10.23
C ALA A 55 1.15 4.40 -9.59
N LYS A 56 2.15 3.95 -8.83
CA LYS A 56 2.16 2.67 -8.11
C LYS A 56 1.52 2.74 -6.71
N THR A 57 1.10 3.90 -6.27
CA THR A 57 0.58 4.13 -4.91
C THR A 57 -0.78 4.83 -4.96
N LYS A 58 -1.59 4.64 -3.92
CA LYS A 58 -2.82 5.42 -3.70
C LYS A 58 -2.55 6.73 -2.91
N ASN A 59 -1.28 7.12 -2.71
CA ASN A 59 -0.90 8.33 -2.00
C ASN A 59 -1.12 9.60 -2.86
N THR A 60 -1.19 10.75 -2.19
CA THR A 60 -1.15 12.05 -2.87
C THR A 60 0.30 12.41 -3.24
N SER A 61 0.47 13.26 -4.25
CA SER A 61 1.79 13.78 -4.65
C SER A 61 2.52 14.48 -3.49
N ALA A 62 1.80 15.23 -2.65
CA ALA A 62 2.36 15.91 -1.49
C ALA A 62 2.89 14.91 -0.44
N SER A 63 2.09 13.89 -0.10
CA SER A 63 2.49 12.85 0.84
C SER A 63 3.70 12.05 0.33
N LEU A 64 3.72 11.70 -0.96
CA LEU A 64 4.85 11.01 -1.57
C LEU A 64 6.12 11.87 -1.53
N SER A 65 6.02 13.17 -1.88
CA SER A 65 7.15 14.10 -1.82
C SER A 65 7.75 14.21 -0.41
N GLU A 66 6.89 14.26 0.62
CA GLU A 66 7.34 14.29 2.02
C GLU A 66 8.07 13.00 2.40
N MET A 67 7.54 11.84 2.03
CA MET A 67 8.17 10.55 2.29
C MET A 67 9.53 10.41 1.60
N VAL A 68 9.62 10.80 0.33
CA VAL A 68 10.89 10.82 -0.43
C VAL A 68 11.90 11.73 0.23
N SER A 69 11.51 12.96 0.63
CA SER A 69 12.41 13.90 1.31
C SER A 69 12.92 13.35 2.65
N LYS A 70 12.08 12.63 3.39
CA LYS A 70 12.52 11.96 4.62
C LYS A 70 13.53 10.83 4.36
N LEU A 71 13.36 10.08 3.28
CA LEU A 71 14.31 9.02 2.89
C LEU A 71 15.63 9.61 2.38
N GLU A 72 15.57 10.71 1.64
CA GLU A 72 16.73 11.46 1.18
C GLU A 72 17.53 12.04 2.36
N ALA A 73 16.84 12.66 3.33
CA ALA A 73 17.47 13.16 4.56
C ALA A 73 18.14 12.07 5.40
N LYS A 74 17.67 10.81 5.29
CA LYS A 74 18.29 9.64 5.92
C LYS A 74 19.42 9.03 5.10
N GLY A 75 19.70 9.56 3.91
CA GLY A 75 20.71 9.01 3.00
C GLY A 75 20.35 7.65 2.40
N LEU A 76 19.05 7.33 2.29
CA LEU A 76 18.59 6.05 1.75
C LEU A 76 18.18 6.14 0.28
N VAL A 77 17.75 7.31 -0.16
CA VAL A 77 17.39 7.63 -1.53
C VAL A 77 18.15 8.86 -1.97
N GLU A 78 18.51 8.92 -3.21
CA GLU A 78 19.12 10.09 -3.87
C GLU A 78 18.30 10.50 -5.09
N ARG A 79 18.37 11.80 -5.43
CA ARG A 79 17.72 12.38 -6.59
C ARG A 79 18.77 12.73 -7.63
N ALA A 80 18.65 12.15 -8.81
CA ALA A 80 19.44 12.53 -9.97
C ALA A 80 18.55 13.25 -11.00
N ARG A 81 19.10 14.27 -11.65
CA ARG A 81 18.42 14.90 -12.81
C ARG A 81 18.67 14.05 -14.05
N VAL A 82 17.64 13.82 -14.84
CA VAL A 82 17.80 13.14 -16.13
C VAL A 82 18.36 14.15 -17.14
N ASP A 83 19.53 13.86 -17.71
CA ASP A 83 20.27 14.77 -18.59
C ASP A 83 19.47 15.26 -19.81
N LYS A 84 18.50 14.46 -20.28
CA LYS A 84 17.70 14.79 -21.48
C LYS A 84 16.45 15.62 -21.18
N ASP A 85 15.96 15.61 -19.94
CA ASP A 85 14.82 16.42 -19.52
C ASP A 85 15.04 16.95 -18.10
N ARG A 86 15.49 18.19 -17.99
CA ARG A 86 15.75 18.88 -16.70
C ARG A 86 14.53 18.95 -15.78
N ARG A 87 13.34 18.57 -16.26
CA ARG A 87 12.09 18.55 -15.50
C ARG A 87 11.82 17.24 -14.80
N GLN A 88 12.53 16.17 -15.16
CA GLN A 88 12.33 14.86 -14.55
C GLN A 88 13.43 14.59 -13.51
N THR A 89 12.99 14.22 -12.33
CA THR A 89 13.86 13.79 -11.23
C THR A 89 13.75 12.28 -11.10
N LEU A 90 14.87 11.60 -11.27
CA LEU A 90 15.01 10.17 -11.04
C LEU A 90 15.33 9.91 -9.57
N LEU A 91 14.68 8.95 -8.99
CA LEU A 91 14.93 8.48 -7.63
C LEU A 91 15.70 7.17 -7.70
N SER A 92 16.79 7.08 -6.95
CA SER A 92 17.66 5.91 -6.87
C SER A 92 17.92 5.54 -5.42
N LEU A 93 18.15 4.25 -5.15
CA LEU A 93 18.62 3.80 -3.84
C LEU A 93 20.12 4.05 -3.69
N THR A 94 20.51 4.64 -2.57
CA THR A 94 21.91 4.63 -2.15
C THR A 94 22.36 3.20 -1.78
N LYS A 95 23.64 3.00 -1.54
CA LYS A 95 24.15 1.71 -1.03
C LYS A 95 23.46 1.29 0.28
N GLU A 96 23.30 2.23 1.20
CA GLU A 96 22.61 1.99 2.47
C GLU A 96 21.09 1.78 2.25
N GLY A 97 20.49 2.56 1.36
CA GLY A 97 19.08 2.37 0.97
C GLY A 97 18.81 0.99 0.39
N ARG A 98 19.71 0.49 -0.45
CA ARG A 98 19.59 -0.87 -1.02
C ARG A 98 19.69 -1.96 0.06
N LYS A 99 20.59 -1.78 1.02
CA LYS A 99 20.71 -2.71 2.17
C LYS A 99 19.42 -2.74 2.99
N GLN A 100 18.92 -1.56 3.38
CA GLN A 100 17.68 -1.47 4.16
C GLN A 100 16.45 -1.95 3.37
N ALA A 101 16.39 -1.69 2.07
CA ALA A 101 15.32 -2.21 1.22
C ALA A 101 15.31 -3.74 1.18
N LYS A 102 16.47 -4.37 1.08
CA LYS A 102 16.60 -5.83 1.13
C LYS A 102 16.14 -6.40 2.47
N GLU A 103 16.62 -5.85 3.58
CA GLU A 103 16.21 -6.25 4.93
C GLU A 103 14.69 -6.09 5.14
N ALA A 104 14.11 -4.99 4.63
CA ALA A 104 12.68 -4.75 4.68
C ALA A 104 11.90 -5.78 3.85
N GLN A 105 12.40 -6.13 2.67
CA GLN A 105 11.79 -7.13 1.80
C GLN A 105 11.78 -8.51 2.47
N GLU A 106 12.92 -8.94 3.00
CA GLU A 106 13.03 -10.22 3.72
C GLU A 106 12.09 -10.30 4.93
N ALA A 107 11.93 -9.19 5.66
CA ALA A 107 10.99 -9.10 6.78
C ALA A 107 9.53 -9.17 6.31
N ILE A 108 9.18 -8.56 5.17
CA ILE A 108 7.85 -8.62 4.56
C ILE A 108 7.55 -10.06 4.15
N GLU A 109 8.42 -10.70 3.39
CA GLU A 109 8.27 -12.08 2.91
C GLU A 109 8.11 -13.07 4.08
N SER A 110 8.94 -12.92 5.11
CA SER A 110 8.84 -13.74 6.33
C SER A 110 7.50 -13.55 7.05
N PHE A 111 7.01 -12.31 7.13
CA PHE A 111 5.69 -12.04 7.70
C PHE A 111 4.58 -12.66 6.86
N GLU A 112 4.60 -12.47 5.54
CA GLU A 112 3.59 -12.99 4.61
C GLU A 112 3.50 -14.52 4.67
N ALA A 113 4.65 -15.19 4.65
CA ALA A 113 4.72 -16.63 4.77
C ALA A 113 4.08 -17.15 6.09
N ARG A 114 4.38 -16.48 7.21
CA ARG A 114 3.81 -16.88 8.52
C ARG A 114 2.34 -16.51 8.65
N ALA A 115 1.94 -15.32 8.20
CA ALA A 115 0.58 -14.82 8.32
C ALA A 115 -0.43 -15.68 7.54
N LEU A 116 0.01 -16.25 6.41
CA LEU A 116 -0.83 -17.05 5.52
C LEU A 116 -0.53 -18.57 5.60
N SER A 117 0.29 -19.00 6.55
CA SER A 117 0.70 -20.41 6.68
C SER A 117 -0.44 -21.38 7.04
N ILE A 118 -1.55 -20.85 7.53
CA ILE A 118 -2.76 -21.63 7.87
C ILE A 118 -3.63 -21.97 6.64
N LEU A 119 -3.33 -21.36 5.48
CA LEU A 119 -4.08 -21.58 4.25
C LEU A 119 -3.28 -22.47 3.30
N SER A 120 -3.96 -23.43 2.65
CA SER A 120 -3.38 -24.17 1.52
C SER A 120 -3.15 -23.24 0.32
N ASP A 121 -2.41 -23.69 -0.68
CA ASP A 121 -2.14 -22.90 -1.87
C ASP A 121 -3.41 -22.67 -2.69
N GLU A 122 -4.32 -23.64 -2.75
CA GLU A 122 -5.62 -23.50 -3.40
C GLU A 122 -6.51 -22.50 -2.66
N GLU A 123 -6.50 -22.51 -1.33
CA GLU A 123 -7.22 -21.54 -0.51
C GLU A 123 -6.67 -20.12 -0.69
N LYS A 124 -5.35 -19.96 -0.78
CA LYS A 124 -4.73 -18.66 -1.08
C LYS A 124 -5.15 -18.13 -2.44
N VAL A 125 -5.15 -18.95 -3.49
CA VAL A 125 -5.59 -18.57 -4.83
C VAL A 125 -7.04 -18.10 -4.81
N THR A 126 -7.92 -18.90 -4.16
CA THR A 126 -9.35 -18.57 -4.05
C THR A 126 -9.57 -17.29 -3.26
N PHE A 127 -8.85 -17.13 -2.15
CA PHE A 127 -8.95 -15.94 -1.29
C PHE A 127 -8.47 -14.67 -2.00
N CYS A 128 -7.36 -14.73 -2.75
CA CYS A 128 -6.90 -13.64 -3.60
C CYS A 128 -7.98 -13.22 -4.60
N ALA A 129 -8.58 -14.18 -5.32
CA ALA A 129 -9.63 -13.87 -6.29
C ALA A 129 -10.85 -13.18 -5.66
N TYR A 130 -11.22 -13.54 -4.43
CA TYR A 130 -12.30 -12.84 -3.71
C TYR A 130 -11.90 -11.43 -3.29
N LEU A 131 -10.68 -11.24 -2.79
CA LEU A 131 -10.18 -9.93 -2.42
C LEU A 131 -10.08 -8.99 -3.63
N ASP A 132 -9.58 -9.47 -4.77
CA ASP A 132 -9.47 -8.68 -6.00
C ASP A 132 -10.84 -8.18 -6.46
N ARG A 133 -11.85 -9.06 -6.48
CA ARG A 133 -13.23 -8.70 -6.81
C ARG A 133 -13.82 -7.67 -5.83
N LEU A 134 -13.52 -7.78 -4.53
CA LEU A 134 -13.97 -6.81 -3.53
C LEU A 134 -13.29 -5.45 -3.74
N VAL A 135 -11.98 -5.43 -4.02
CA VAL A 135 -11.24 -4.19 -4.28
C VAL A 135 -11.82 -3.46 -5.50
N GLU A 136 -12.02 -4.17 -6.62
CA GLU A 136 -12.61 -3.60 -7.83
C GLU A 136 -14.01 -3.04 -7.57
N HIS A 137 -14.84 -3.77 -6.85
CA HIS A 137 -16.20 -3.34 -6.54
C HIS A 137 -16.21 -2.12 -5.60
N TRP A 138 -15.38 -2.10 -4.57
CA TRP A 138 -15.31 -0.95 -3.66
C TRP A 138 -14.75 0.31 -4.33
N ASP A 139 -13.84 0.16 -5.29
CA ASP A 139 -13.35 1.28 -6.11
C ASP A 139 -14.47 1.86 -7.00
N THR A 140 -15.48 1.06 -7.41
CA THR A 140 -16.70 1.56 -8.08
C THR A 140 -17.60 2.32 -7.13
N ILE A 141 -17.95 1.76 -5.97
CA ILE A 141 -18.77 2.43 -4.95
C ILE A 141 -18.17 3.80 -4.58
N ASN A 142 -16.87 3.85 -4.30
CA ASN A 142 -16.19 5.10 -3.95
C ASN A 142 -16.18 6.16 -5.07
N ARG A 143 -16.25 5.74 -6.34
CA ARG A 143 -16.34 6.66 -7.48
C ARG A 143 -17.74 7.23 -7.62
N ASP A 144 -18.75 6.41 -7.44
CA ASP A 144 -20.16 6.80 -7.53
C ASP A 144 -20.51 7.79 -6.40
N GLU A 145 -20.12 7.53 -5.16
CA GLU A 145 -20.31 8.44 -4.03
C GLU A 145 -19.61 9.79 -4.21
N LYS A 146 -18.41 9.82 -4.81
CA LYS A 146 -17.70 11.07 -5.11
C LYS A 146 -18.33 11.83 -6.29
N GLY A 147 -18.90 11.12 -7.26
CA GLY A 147 -19.64 11.70 -8.38
C GLY A 147 -20.93 12.38 -7.94
N GLU A 148 -21.70 11.74 -7.06
CA GLU A 148 -22.94 12.30 -6.50
C GLU A 148 -22.68 13.51 -5.63
N THR A 149 -21.60 13.52 -4.81
CA THR A 149 -21.23 14.65 -3.96
C THR A 149 -20.81 15.88 -4.78
N ALA A 150 -20.25 15.69 -5.98
CA ALA A 150 -19.90 16.77 -6.88
C ALA A 150 -21.12 17.39 -7.58
N CYS A 151 -22.20 16.61 -7.79
CA CYS A 151 -23.42 17.09 -8.41
C CYS A 151 -24.34 17.88 -7.46
N GLN A 152 -24.26 17.64 -6.15
CA GLN A 152 -25.06 18.33 -5.12
C GLN A 152 -24.50 19.70 -4.70
N LYS A 153 -23.32 20.09 -5.17
CA LYS A 153 -22.65 21.38 -4.83
C LYS A 153 -22.73 22.42 -5.97
N LYS A 154 -23.62 22.24 -6.93
CA LYS A 154 -24.00 23.27 -7.91
C LYS A 154 -25.42 23.77 -7.56
#